data_5e1eab404abffedd6f141bba43e2d031
#
_entry.id   5e1eab404abffedd6f141bba43e2d031
#
_cell.length_a   1.000
_cell.length_b   1.000
_cell.length_c   1.000
_cell.angle_alpha   90.00
_cell.angle_beta   90.00
_cell.angle_gamma   90.00
#
_symmetry.space_group_name_H-M   'P 1'
#
loop_
_entity.id
_entity.type
_entity.pdbx_description
1 polymer ?
#
loop_
_entity_poly.entity_id
_entity_poly.type
_entity_poly.pdbx_seq_one_letter_code
_entity_poly.pdbx_strand_id
1 'polypeptide(L)'
;DNNKIEGLTNGGNYATGANITFKAVGDRMDNKAPIEGDVRYLPVSWTCGTGKGDLNETNAYARTLQFTTAGTYTLNVTYERQLYKDGKWIAKGDADVQTVQLNVTGNTITNSTNKGASGSNSNVRVAAVTGDNSPIVLLSIVLAASLAALIALFVSGIRRKNNRK
;
A
#
# COMPACT_ATOMS: atom_id res chain seq x y z
N ASP A 1 1.49 -2.26 -22.30
CA ASP A 1 0.97 -3.12 -21.23
C ASP A 1 -0.33 -2.51 -20.72
N ASN A 2 -1.37 -3.32 -20.60
CA ASN A 2 -2.69 -2.90 -20.11
C ASN A 2 -2.90 -3.29 -18.63
N ASN A 3 -1.82 -3.31 -17.84
CA ASN A 3 -1.91 -3.55 -16.40
C ASN A 3 -2.64 -2.39 -15.73
N LYS A 4 -3.55 -2.67 -14.82
CA LYS A 4 -4.36 -1.64 -14.16
C LYS A 4 -4.79 -2.02 -12.75
N ILE A 5 -5.05 -1.00 -11.95
CA ILE A 5 -5.66 -1.10 -10.63
C ILE A 5 -7.10 -0.61 -10.77
N GLU A 6 -8.07 -1.50 -10.58
CA GLU A 6 -9.51 -1.20 -10.65
C GLU A 6 -10.07 -0.89 -9.27
N GLY A 7 -11.20 -0.17 -9.22
CA GLY A 7 -11.90 0.20 -7.99
C GLY A 7 -11.38 1.46 -7.31
N LEU A 8 -10.31 2.07 -7.83
CA LEU A 8 -9.71 3.29 -7.30
C LEU A 8 -9.58 4.36 -8.38
N THR A 9 -9.62 5.61 -7.94
CA THR A 9 -9.30 6.77 -8.78
C THR A 9 -7.98 7.37 -8.29
N ASN A 10 -7.07 7.65 -9.20
CA ASN A 10 -5.81 8.33 -8.86
C ASN A 10 -6.10 9.73 -8.31
N GLY A 11 -5.59 10.03 -7.11
CA GLY A 11 -5.92 11.25 -6.35
C GLY A 11 -7.32 11.26 -5.73
N GLY A 12 -8.03 10.11 -5.72
CA GLY A 12 -9.36 9.97 -5.12
C GLY A 12 -9.36 10.26 -3.62
N ASN A 13 -10.47 10.80 -3.12
CA ASN A 13 -10.65 11.15 -1.71
C ASN A 13 -11.43 10.05 -0.97
N TYR A 14 -10.94 9.64 0.18
CA TYR A 14 -11.51 8.60 1.03
C TYR A 14 -11.55 9.07 2.48
N ALA A 15 -12.56 8.64 3.26
CA ALA A 15 -12.62 8.96 4.68
C ALA A 15 -11.75 8.00 5.50
N THR A 16 -11.20 8.47 6.63
CA THR A 16 -10.60 7.58 7.64
C THR A 16 -11.61 6.53 8.10
N GLY A 17 -11.16 5.30 8.26
CA GLY A 17 -12.00 4.15 8.63
C GLY A 17 -12.83 3.55 7.50
N ALA A 18 -12.84 4.16 6.30
CA ALA A 18 -13.53 3.59 5.14
C ALA A 18 -12.83 2.32 4.63
N ASN A 19 -13.63 1.36 4.16
CA ASN A 19 -13.13 0.21 3.44
C ASN A 19 -12.88 0.60 1.98
N ILE A 20 -11.63 0.55 1.56
CA ILE A 20 -11.17 0.93 0.23
C ILE A 20 -10.68 -0.33 -0.47
N THR A 21 -11.48 -0.85 -1.40
CA THR A 21 -11.15 -2.09 -2.10
C THR A 21 -10.58 -1.79 -3.48
N PHE A 22 -9.48 -2.45 -3.82
CA PHE A 22 -8.93 -2.46 -5.16
C PHE A 22 -8.84 -3.89 -5.71
N LYS A 23 -8.82 -4.00 -7.03
CA LYS A 23 -8.52 -5.22 -7.77
C LYS A 23 -7.40 -4.94 -8.77
N ALA A 24 -6.38 -5.78 -8.77
CA ALA A 24 -5.30 -5.73 -9.74
C ALA A 24 -5.63 -6.62 -10.94
N VAL A 25 -5.50 -6.06 -12.16
CA VAL A 25 -5.76 -6.77 -13.42
C VAL A 25 -4.52 -6.66 -14.28
N GLY A 26 -3.88 -7.80 -14.55
CA GLY A 26 -2.72 -7.88 -15.42
C GLY A 26 -3.11 -8.05 -16.88
N ASP A 27 -2.29 -7.54 -17.77
CA ASP A 27 -2.47 -7.70 -19.21
C ASP A 27 -2.46 -9.19 -19.58
N ARG A 28 -3.50 -9.64 -20.29
CA ARG A 28 -3.70 -11.03 -20.72
C ARG A 28 -3.61 -12.08 -19.63
N MET A 29 -3.82 -11.70 -18.35
CA MET A 29 -3.72 -12.64 -17.22
C MET A 29 -4.67 -13.84 -17.37
N ASP A 30 -5.81 -13.66 -18.04
CA ASP A 30 -6.85 -14.68 -18.26
C ASP A 30 -6.66 -15.47 -19.57
N ASN A 31 -5.49 -15.40 -20.22
CA ASN A 31 -5.25 -16.15 -21.46
C ASN A 31 -5.31 -17.66 -21.18
N LYS A 32 -6.43 -18.29 -21.61
CA LYS A 32 -6.73 -19.72 -21.39
C LYS A 32 -6.23 -20.63 -22.52
N ALA A 33 -5.81 -20.07 -23.64
CA ALA A 33 -5.31 -20.80 -24.79
C ALA A 33 -4.01 -20.19 -25.31
N PRO A 34 -2.95 -20.17 -24.50
CA PRO A 34 -1.70 -19.54 -24.88
C PRO A 34 -0.99 -20.36 -25.95
N ILE A 35 -0.25 -19.65 -26.80
CA ILE A 35 0.65 -20.23 -27.80
C ILE A 35 2.10 -19.88 -27.42
N GLU A 36 3.04 -20.63 -27.96
CA GLU A 36 4.49 -20.40 -27.73
C GLU A 36 4.89 -18.96 -28.02
N GLY A 37 5.52 -18.31 -27.06
CA GLY A 37 5.93 -16.90 -27.16
C GLY A 37 4.91 -15.89 -26.62
N ASP A 38 3.71 -16.30 -26.22
CA ASP A 38 2.74 -15.40 -25.59
C ASP A 38 3.28 -14.80 -24.29
N VAL A 39 2.89 -13.57 -24.04
CA VAL A 39 3.23 -12.83 -22.81
C VAL A 39 1.97 -12.47 -22.05
N ARG A 40 2.03 -12.60 -20.73
CA ARG A 40 1.02 -12.09 -19.79
C ARG A 40 1.67 -11.42 -18.60
N TYR A 41 0.86 -10.69 -17.83
CA TYR A 41 1.28 -10.12 -16.54
C TYR A 41 0.36 -10.63 -15.43
N LEU A 42 0.93 -11.10 -14.33
CA LEU A 42 0.18 -11.49 -13.13
C LEU A 42 0.48 -10.52 -11.99
N PRO A 43 -0.55 -9.98 -11.31
CA PRO A 43 -0.34 -9.25 -10.07
C PRO A 43 0.23 -10.19 -9.00
N VAL A 44 1.35 -9.84 -8.39
CA VAL A 44 2.04 -10.71 -7.41
C VAL A 44 2.12 -10.08 -6.03
N SER A 45 2.18 -8.76 -5.93
CA SER A 45 2.28 -8.08 -4.64
C SER A 45 1.77 -6.65 -4.69
N TRP A 46 1.51 -6.10 -3.51
CA TRP A 46 1.15 -4.71 -3.33
C TRP A 46 1.83 -4.10 -2.11
N THR A 47 1.99 -2.76 -2.13
CA THR A 47 2.42 -1.97 -0.97
C THR A 47 1.61 -0.68 -0.91
N CYS A 48 1.22 -0.24 0.31
CA CYS A 48 0.55 1.04 0.51
C CYS A 48 0.81 1.55 1.93
N GLY A 49 1.55 2.65 2.06
CA GLY A 49 1.99 3.13 3.38
C GLY A 49 2.82 2.07 4.10
N THR A 50 2.39 1.65 5.29
CA THR A 50 3.02 0.56 6.05
C THR A 50 2.48 -0.83 5.70
N GLY A 51 1.40 -0.89 4.91
CA GLY A 51 0.78 -2.14 4.47
C GLY A 51 1.47 -2.73 3.25
N LYS A 52 1.55 -4.05 3.21
CA LYS A 52 2.03 -4.83 2.07
C LYS A 52 1.42 -6.23 2.07
N GLY A 53 1.47 -6.91 0.96
CA GLY A 53 1.03 -8.31 0.89
C GLY A 53 1.10 -8.88 -0.52
N ASP A 54 0.82 -10.17 -0.60
CA ASP A 54 0.81 -10.90 -1.86
C ASP A 54 -0.57 -10.83 -2.52
N LEU A 55 -0.58 -10.87 -3.84
CA LEU A 55 -1.76 -11.01 -4.68
C LEU A 55 -1.68 -12.34 -5.42
N ASN A 56 -2.78 -13.09 -5.45
CA ASN A 56 -2.85 -14.38 -6.12
C ASN A 56 -4.32 -14.78 -6.38
N GLU A 57 -4.53 -15.91 -7.02
CA GLU A 57 -5.87 -16.42 -7.32
C GLU A 57 -6.73 -16.65 -6.07
N THR A 58 -6.13 -17.05 -4.95
CA THR A 58 -6.86 -17.30 -3.69
C THR A 58 -7.55 -16.04 -3.16
N ASN A 59 -6.94 -14.88 -3.37
CA ASN A 59 -7.53 -13.58 -2.98
C ASN A 59 -8.19 -12.83 -4.14
N ALA A 60 -8.40 -13.49 -5.28
CA ALA A 60 -8.95 -12.91 -6.50
C ALA A 60 -8.21 -11.63 -6.96
N TYR A 61 -6.91 -11.53 -6.68
CA TYR A 61 -6.06 -10.38 -6.95
C TYR A 61 -6.63 -9.05 -6.41
N ALA A 62 -7.33 -9.11 -5.29
CA ALA A 62 -7.98 -7.95 -4.67
C ALA A 62 -7.60 -7.80 -3.20
N ARG A 63 -7.65 -6.57 -2.70
CA ARG A 63 -7.45 -6.25 -1.27
C ARG A 63 -8.34 -5.09 -0.85
N THR A 64 -8.72 -5.14 0.42
CA THR A 64 -9.38 -4.03 1.10
C THR A 64 -8.38 -3.36 2.03
N LEU A 65 -8.22 -2.04 1.86
CA LEU A 65 -7.39 -1.17 2.69
C LEU A 65 -8.28 -0.39 3.64
N GLN A 66 -7.76 -0.09 4.83
CA GLN A 66 -8.39 0.80 5.78
C GLN A 66 -7.33 1.68 6.43
N PHE A 67 -7.54 2.98 6.46
CA PHE A 67 -6.61 3.94 7.04
C PHE A 67 -7.23 4.61 8.26
N THR A 68 -6.52 4.63 9.37
CA THR A 68 -6.93 5.29 10.61
C THR A 68 -6.46 6.74 10.69
N THR A 69 -5.49 7.13 9.88
CA THR A 69 -4.89 8.46 9.88
C THR A 69 -5.12 9.14 8.53
N ALA A 70 -5.48 10.42 8.57
CA ALA A 70 -5.57 11.23 7.36
C ALA A 70 -4.18 11.45 6.75
N GLY A 71 -4.11 11.51 5.42
CA GLY A 71 -2.85 11.71 4.70
C GLY A 71 -2.95 11.29 3.24
N THR A 72 -1.87 11.47 2.49
CA THR A 72 -1.76 10.96 1.13
C THR A 72 -0.97 9.66 1.16
N TYR A 73 -1.55 8.62 0.57
CA TYR A 73 -0.96 7.28 0.50
C TYR A 73 -0.73 6.92 -0.95
N THR A 74 0.35 6.18 -1.20
CA THR A 74 0.68 5.67 -2.53
C THR A 74 0.52 4.15 -2.52
N LEU A 75 -0.42 3.64 -3.31
CA LEU A 75 -0.57 2.22 -3.58
C LEU A 75 0.29 1.86 -4.79
N ASN A 76 1.18 0.90 -4.63
CA ASN A 76 1.93 0.28 -5.70
C ASN A 76 1.50 -1.18 -5.84
N VAL A 77 1.25 -1.62 -7.07
CA VAL A 77 0.98 -3.03 -7.41
C VAL A 77 2.04 -3.50 -8.38
N THR A 78 2.68 -4.61 -8.04
CA THR A 78 3.72 -5.24 -8.88
C THR A 78 3.10 -6.37 -9.70
N TYR A 79 3.39 -6.37 -10.99
CA TYR A 79 2.95 -7.37 -11.96
C TYR A 79 4.17 -8.11 -12.49
N GLU A 80 4.21 -9.43 -12.27
CA GLU A 80 5.23 -10.30 -12.82
C GLU A 80 4.98 -10.55 -14.31
N ARG A 81 5.97 -10.28 -15.15
CA ARG A 81 5.92 -10.61 -16.57
C ARG A 81 6.19 -12.09 -16.76
N GLN A 82 5.30 -12.79 -17.45
CA GLN A 82 5.44 -14.22 -17.76
C GLN A 82 5.44 -14.44 -19.27
N LEU A 83 6.29 -15.38 -19.71
CA LEU A 83 6.35 -15.87 -21.08
C LEU A 83 5.83 -17.31 -21.11
N TYR A 84 4.98 -17.65 -22.10
CA TYR A 84 4.58 -19.01 -22.36
C TYR A 84 5.64 -19.73 -23.18
N LYS A 85 6.23 -20.77 -22.61
CA LYS A 85 7.29 -21.55 -23.22
C LYS A 85 7.24 -23.02 -22.79
N ASP A 86 7.40 -23.93 -23.77
CA ASP A 86 7.42 -25.37 -23.53
C ASP A 86 6.18 -25.85 -22.74
N GLY A 87 5.00 -25.34 -23.12
CA GLY A 87 3.71 -25.69 -22.55
C GLY A 87 3.41 -25.10 -21.16
N LYS A 88 4.18 -24.13 -20.67
CA LYS A 88 4.00 -23.50 -19.35
C LYS A 88 4.34 -22.01 -19.32
N TRP A 89 3.74 -21.30 -18.37
CA TRP A 89 4.10 -19.93 -18.07
C TRP A 89 5.35 -19.89 -17.18
N ILE A 90 6.35 -19.11 -17.58
CA ILE A 90 7.58 -18.90 -16.81
C ILE A 90 7.79 -17.41 -16.57
N ALA A 91 8.19 -17.02 -15.35
CA ALA A 91 8.59 -15.64 -15.06
C ALA A 91 9.80 -15.25 -15.93
N LYS A 92 9.68 -14.19 -16.72
CA LYS A 92 10.74 -13.71 -17.60
C LYS A 92 10.61 -12.24 -17.95
N GLY A 93 11.67 -11.50 -17.73
CA GLY A 93 11.76 -10.06 -17.98
C GLY A 93 11.47 -9.24 -16.74
N ASP A 94 11.40 -7.92 -16.94
CA ASP A 94 11.17 -6.98 -15.85
C ASP A 94 9.72 -6.97 -15.41
N ALA A 95 9.50 -6.81 -14.10
CA ALA A 95 8.19 -6.59 -13.53
C ALA A 95 7.69 -5.19 -13.89
N ASP A 96 6.36 -5.05 -14.07
CA ASP A 96 5.72 -3.76 -14.19
C ASP A 96 5.15 -3.32 -12.83
N VAL A 97 5.15 -2.01 -12.55
CA VAL A 97 4.58 -1.44 -11.33
C VAL A 97 3.58 -0.36 -11.66
N GLN A 98 2.32 -0.60 -11.30
CA GLN A 98 1.26 0.41 -11.40
C GLN A 98 1.07 1.12 -10.07
N THR A 99 0.84 2.43 -10.12
CA THR A 99 0.77 3.29 -8.94
C THR A 99 -0.52 4.10 -8.94
N VAL A 100 -1.18 4.17 -7.77
CA VAL A 100 -2.36 5.02 -7.52
C VAL A 100 -2.15 5.81 -6.23
N GLN A 101 -2.42 7.11 -6.26
CA GLN A 101 -2.45 7.97 -5.07
C GLN A 101 -3.84 8.00 -4.45
N LEU A 102 -3.91 7.92 -3.13
CA LEU A 102 -5.13 7.96 -2.33
C LEU A 102 -5.04 9.11 -1.34
N ASN A 103 -6.01 10.02 -1.34
CA ASN A 103 -6.12 11.09 -0.35
C ASN A 103 -7.10 10.65 0.74
N VAL A 104 -6.60 10.35 1.93
CA VAL A 104 -7.42 9.99 3.08
C VAL A 104 -7.66 11.23 3.93
N THR A 105 -8.92 11.61 4.10
CA THR A 105 -9.33 12.78 4.90
C THR A 105 -9.95 12.35 6.21
N GLY A 106 -9.71 13.13 7.27
CA GLY A 106 -10.36 12.90 8.55
C GLY A 106 -11.88 12.96 8.42
N ASN A 107 -12.58 12.11 9.15
CA ASN A 107 -14.03 12.17 9.23
C ASN A 107 -14.40 13.38 10.11
N THR A 108 -14.64 14.54 9.50
CA THR A 108 -15.16 15.69 10.22
C THR A 108 -16.61 15.38 10.54
N ILE A 109 -16.88 14.91 11.76
CA ILE A 109 -18.26 14.84 12.27
C ILE A 109 -18.70 16.30 12.41
N THR A 110 -19.29 16.88 11.38
CA THR A 110 -20.09 18.09 11.52
C THR A 110 -21.33 17.69 12.30
N ASN A 111 -21.26 17.82 13.62
CA ASN A 111 -22.47 17.85 14.44
C ASN A 111 -23.29 19.06 14.00
N SER A 112 -24.11 18.86 12.97
CA SER A 112 -25.17 19.79 12.61
C SER A 112 -26.23 19.69 13.69
N THR A 113 -26.00 20.32 14.84
CA THR A 113 -27.06 20.62 15.77
C THR A 113 -27.96 21.65 15.10
N ASN A 114 -29.04 21.18 14.48
CA ASN A 114 -30.20 22.00 14.21
C ASN A 114 -30.71 22.56 15.55
N LYS A 115 -30.20 23.70 15.96
CA LYS A 115 -30.75 24.43 17.09
C LYS A 115 -31.75 25.43 16.50
N GLY A 116 -33.03 25.03 16.58
CA GLY A 116 -34.14 25.98 16.50
C GLY A 116 -33.92 27.09 17.52
N ALA A 117 -34.30 28.31 17.13
CA ALA A 117 -34.11 29.56 17.82
C ALA A 117 -34.57 29.53 19.28
N SER A 118 -33.75 30.02 20.20
CA SER A 118 -34.11 31.01 21.19
C SER A 118 -32.89 31.34 22.06
N GLY A 119 -32.69 32.65 22.30
CA GLY A 119 -31.56 33.31 22.86
C GLY A 119 -30.97 32.73 24.16
N SER A 120 -29.68 32.88 24.25
CA SER A 120 -28.96 33.38 25.43
C SER A 120 -27.45 33.19 25.20
N ASN A 121 -26.68 34.21 25.55
CA ASN A 121 -25.22 34.23 25.57
C ASN A 121 -24.64 33.00 26.30
N SER A 122 -23.85 32.22 25.61
CA SER A 122 -22.94 31.26 26.24
C SER A 122 -21.60 31.27 25.48
N ASN A 123 -20.57 31.71 26.18
CA ASN A 123 -19.19 31.65 25.75
C ASN A 123 -18.84 30.22 25.35
N VAL A 124 -18.79 29.93 24.05
CA VAL A 124 -18.23 28.69 23.54
C VAL A 124 -16.72 28.78 23.72
N ARG A 125 -16.20 28.11 24.74
CA ARG A 125 -14.77 27.82 24.83
C ARG A 125 -14.46 26.82 23.72
N VAL A 126 -13.80 27.25 22.67
CA VAL A 126 -13.16 26.40 21.71
C VAL A 126 -12.07 25.65 22.51
N ALA A 127 -12.29 24.38 22.75
CA ALA A 127 -11.21 23.52 23.26
C ALA A 127 -10.10 23.53 22.19
N ALA A 128 -8.95 24.07 22.57
CA ALA A 128 -7.76 23.97 21.75
C ALA A 128 -7.50 22.48 21.52
N VAL A 129 -7.49 22.08 20.24
CA VAL A 129 -6.93 20.78 19.86
C VAL A 129 -5.45 20.87 20.13
N THR A 130 -5.03 20.43 21.32
CA THR A 130 -3.62 20.19 21.59
C THR A 130 -3.18 19.06 20.66
N GLY A 131 -2.46 19.42 19.59
CA GLY A 131 -1.76 18.45 18.78
C GLY A 131 -0.82 17.70 19.71
N ASP A 132 -1.13 16.44 19.94
CA ASP A 132 -0.25 15.52 20.65
C ASP A 132 0.95 15.24 19.74
N ASN A 133 2.03 16.01 19.95
CA ASN A 133 3.35 15.71 19.41
C ASN A 133 3.94 14.54 20.19
N SER A 134 3.30 13.38 20.11
CA SER A 134 3.84 12.16 20.68
C SER A 134 5.20 11.84 20.07
N PRO A 135 6.21 11.50 20.90
CA PRO A 135 7.58 11.21 20.44
C PRO A 135 7.71 9.87 19.69
N ILE A 136 6.63 9.35 19.14
CA ILE A 136 6.60 8.07 18.39
C ILE A 136 7.50 8.13 17.15
N VAL A 137 7.65 9.30 16.53
CA VAL A 137 8.52 9.49 15.37
C VAL A 137 10.00 9.29 15.73
N LEU A 138 10.42 9.65 16.96
CA LEU A 138 11.79 9.46 17.43
C LEU A 138 12.11 7.99 17.70
N LEU A 139 11.13 7.19 18.13
CA LEU A 139 11.32 5.76 18.43
C LEU A 139 11.52 4.93 17.14
N SER A 140 10.86 5.30 16.05
CA SER A 140 11.01 4.60 14.76
C SER A 140 12.38 4.80 14.12
N ILE A 141 13.01 5.97 14.31
CA ILE A 141 14.35 6.27 13.79
C ILE A 141 15.42 5.46 14.54
N VAL A 142 15.27 5.30 15.85
CA VAL A 142 16.21 4.51 16.67
C VAL A 142 16.13 3.03 16.32
N LEU A 143 14.93 2.49 16.03
CA LEU A 143 14.76 1.09 15.65
C LEU A 143 15.38 0.77 14.28
N ALA A 144 15.29 1.67 13.30
CA ALA A 144 15.88 1.51 11.99
C ALA A 144 17.42 1.52 12.04
N ALA A 145 18.02 2.37 12.89
CA ALA A 145 19.46 2.44 13.05
C ALA A 145 20.04 1.19 13.70
N SER A 146 19.34 0.58 14.67
CA SER A 146 19.78 -0.66 15.34
C SER A 146 19.76 -1.87 14.42
N LEU A 147 18.79 -1.96 13.49
CA LEU A 147 18.71 -3.06 12.53
C LEU A 147 19.84 -3.01 11.50
N ALA A 148 20.23 -1.82 11.04
CA ALA A 148 21.35 -1.63 10.11
C ALA A 148 22.69 -2.03 10.72
N ALA A 149 22.92 -1.75 12.01
CA ALA A 149 24.11 -2.13 12.73
C ALA A 149 24.25 -3.65 12.90
N LEU A 150 23.15 -4.36 13.15
CA LEU A 150 23.12 -5.83 13.27
C LEU A 150 23.46 -6.52 11.93
N ILE A 151 22.96 -6.00 10.82
CA ILE A 151 23.25 -6.54 9.48
C ILE A 151 24.74 -6.35 9.14
N ALA A 152 25.32 -5.19 9.45
CA ALA A 152 26.72 -4.91 9.19
C ALA A 152 27.66 -5.84 9.99
N LEU A 153 27.31 -6.17 11.23
CA LEU A 153 28.07 -7.11 12.07
C LEU A 153 27.98 -8.54 11.55
N PHE A 154 26.81 -8.95 11.05
CA PHE A 154 26.62 -10.29 10.50
C PHE A 154 27.42 -10.51 9.22
N VAL A 155 27.41 -9.53 8.30
CA VAL A 155 28.18 -9.57 7.05
C VAL A 155 29.69 -9.57 7.32
N SER A 156 30.16 -8.80 8.31
CA SER A 156 31.57 -8.75 8.72
C SER A 156 32.03 -10.08 9.32
N GLY A 157 31.17 -10.76 10.07
CA GLY A 157 31.45 -12.08 10.66
C GLY A 157 31.64 -13.17 9.60
N ILE A 158 30.82 -13.15 8.55
CA ILE A 158 30.91 -14.12 7.44
C ILE A 158 32.22 -13.92 6.64
N ARG A 159 32.62 -12.67 6.36
CA ARG A 159 33.87 -12.39 5.64
C ARG A 159 35.12 -12.85 6.39
N ARG A 160 35.15 -12.74 7.73
CA ARG A 160 36.29 -13.22 8.54
C ARG A 160 36.42 -14.75 8.54
N LYS A 161 35.33 -15.49 8.40
CA LYS A 161 35.34 -16.96 8.36
C LYS A 161 35.85 -17.51 7.02
N ASN A 162 35.61 -16.79 5.92
CA ASN A 162 36.07 -17.21 4.58
C ASN A 162 37.56 -16.96 4.32
N ASN A 163 38.21 -16.01 5.04
CA ASN A 163 39.62 -15.70 4.85
C ASN A 163 40.56 -16.54 5.70
N ARG A 164 40.05 -17.58 6.40
CA ARG A 164 40.85 -18.50 7.22
C ARG A 164 40.93 -19.94 6.69
N LYS A 165 40.66 -20.10 5.40
CA LYS A 165 40.92 -21.38 4.72
C LYS A 165 42.02 -21.21 3.68
#